data_2526eddadbd392235e997da0444a310d
#
_entry.id   2526eddadbd392235e997da0444a310d
#
_cell.length_a   1.000
_cell.length_b   1.000
_cell.length_c   1.000
_cell.angle_alpha   90.00
_cell.angle_beta   90.00
_cell.angle_gamma   90.00
#
_symmetry.space_group_name_H-M   'P 1'
#
loop_
_entity.id
_entity.type
_entity.pdbx_description
1 polymer ?
#
loop_
_entity_poly.entity_id
_entity_poly.type
_entity_poly.pdbx_seq_one_letter_code
_entity_poly.pdbx_strand_id
1 'polypeptide(L)'
;MSESSNKHKSEAPKKLNFMVIVSSSSRFEKYKAQKQFTDPSGDMIVKLLKKAGNNIASKEILPDDRVMLTKCVGKAIGSEDVDAIIVCGGTGISLTDVTIETLRPLMIKTLPGFGELFRKLSYDEIGSAAIMTRALGGVTDQGKVIFCIPGSLQAVNLAMSKLILSETGHILKHAREK
;
A
#
# COMPACT_ATOMS: atom_id res chain seq x y z
N MET A 1 -23.15 -10.97 4.96
CA MET A 1 -22.53 -9.81 5.66
C MET A 1 -23.56 -9.31 6.67
N SER A 2 -23.14 -8.95 7.89
CA SER A 2 -24.06 -8.40 8.91
C SER A 2 -24.55 -7.00 8.50
N GLU A 3 -25.78 -6.61 8.89
CA GLU A 3 -26.36 -5.27 8.61
C GLU A 3 -25.43 -4.14 9.08
N SER A 4 -24.75 -4.32 10.22
CA SER A 4 -23.77 -3.36 10.73
C SER A 4 -22.60 -3.13 9.78
N SER A 5 -22.03 -4.19 9.17
CA SER A 5 -20.94 -4.07 8.21
C SER A 5 -21.34 -3.29 6.94
N ASN A 6 -22.56 -3.49 6.46
CA ASN A 6 -23.08 -2.77 5.31
C ASN A 6 -23.34 -1.29 5.61
N LYS A 7 -23.85 -0.97 6.80
CA LYS A 7 -24.04 0.41 7.27
C LYS A 7 -22.71 1.15 7.37
N HIS A 8 -21.71 0.55 7.99
CA HIS A 8 -20.38 1.17 8.13
C HIS A 8 -19.70 1.42 6.76
N LYS A 9 -19.86 0.51 5.80
CA LYS A 9 -19.36 0.72 4.43
C LYS A 9 -20.10 1.85 3.69
N SER A 10 -21.40 2.02 3.89
CA SER A 10 -22.17 3.10 3.24
C SER A 10 -21.79 4.51 3.74
N GLU A 11 -21.37 4.62 4.98
CA GLU A 11 -20.94 5.86 5.63
C GLU A 11 -19.44 6.15 5.49
N ALA A 12 -18.67 5.22 4.89
CA ALA A 12 -17.24 5.39 4.68
C ALA A 12 -16.96 6.49 3.64
N PRO A 13 -15.86 7.25 3.77
CA PRO A 13 -15.46 8.24 2.79
C PRO A 13 -15.23 7.59 1.43
N LYS A 14 -15.90 8.15 0.39
CA LYS A 14 -15.88 7.59 -0.97
C LYS A 14 -14.72 8.10 -1.81
N LYS A 15 -14.14 9.25 -1.47
CA LYS A 15 -13.05 9.86 -2.19
C LYS A 15 -11.91 10.10 -1.21
N LEU A 16 -10.78 9.48 -1.47
CA LEU A 16 -9.60 9.46 -0.60
C LEU A 16 -8.38 9.98 -1.35
N ASN A 17 -7.43 10.53 -0.61
CA ASN A 17 -6.16 11.01 -1.12
C ASN A 17 -5.07 9.97 -0.83
N PHE A 18 -4.52 9.41 -1.88
CA PHE A 18 -3.49 8.38 -1.78
C PHE A 18 -2.10 8.92 -2.10
N MET A 19 -1.13 8.56 -1.29
CA MET A 19 0.28 8.61 -1.68
C MET A 19 0.73 7.25 -2.18
N VAL A 20 1.40 7.21 -3.32
CA VAL A 20 1.95 5.99 -3.91
C VAL A 20 3.47 6.05 -3.87
N ILE A 21 4.11 5.06 -3.27
CA ILE A 21 5.56 4.93 -3.21
C ILE A 21 5.95 3.63 -3.90
N VAL A 22 6.89 3.70 -4.83
CA VAL A 22 7.51 2.52 -5.44
C VAL A 22 8.90 2.35 -4.86
N SER A 23 9.11 1.28 -4.07
CA SER A 23 10.42 0.91 -3.53
C SER A 23 11.14 0.03 -4.54
N SER A 24 12.17 0.60 -5.18
CA SER A 24 12.96 -0.08 -6.19
C SER A 24 14.27 0.65 -6.43
N SER A 25 15.37 0.12 -5.94
CA SER A 25 16.70 0.70 -6.10
C SER A 25 17.10 0.86 -7.57
N SER A 26 16.78 -0.12 -8.41
CA SER A 26 17.11 -0.06 -9.84
C SER A 26 16.33 1.02 -10.61
N ARG A 27 15.04 1.26 -10.27
CA ARG A 27 14.25 2.35 -10.86
C ARG A 27 14.69 3.70 -10.31
N PHE A 28 14.98 3.78 -9.02
CA PHE A 28 15.47 5.00 -8.40
C PHE A 28 16.78 5.49 -9.02
N GLU A 29 17.74 4.61 -9.26
CA GLU A 29 19.00 4.97 -9.93
C GLU A 29 18.78 5.49 -11.35
N LYS A 30 17.88 4.89 -12.12
CA LYS A 30 17.51 5.39 -13.45
C LYS A 30 16.84 6.76 -13.39
N TYR A 31 15.89 6.91 -12.44
CA TYR A 31 15.19 8.18 -12.21
C TYR A 31 16.18 9.30 -11.86
N LYS A 32 17.10 9.04 -10.89
CA LYS A 32 18.12 9.99 -10.48
C LYS A 32 19.10 10.36 -11.60
N ALA A 33 19.44 9.39 -12.43
CA ALA A 33 20.30 9.59 -13.59
C ALA A 33 19.58 10.21 -14.82
N GLN A 34 18.29 10.58 -14.68
CA GLN A 34 17.43 11.08 -15.76
C GLN A 34 17.39 10.16 -16.99
N LYS A 35 17.59 8.86 -16.78
CA LYS A 35 17.49 7.85 -17.82
C LYS A 35 16.05 7.42 -18.02
N GLN A 36 15.72 7.02 -19.24
CA GLN A 36 14.41 6.45 -19.53
C GLN A 36 14.18 5.16 -18.74
N PHE A 37 13.04 5.05 -18.07
CA PHE A 37 12.59 3.84 -17.38
C PHE A 37 11.07 3.75 -17.42
N THR A 38 10.54 2.58 -17.10
CA THR A 38 9.11 2.33 -16.96
C THR A 38 8.79 1.93 -15.53
N ASP A 39 7.62 2.34 -15.04
CA ASP A 39 7.11 1.95 -13.74
C ASP A 39 5.69 1.36 -13.86
N PRO A 40 5.56 0.18 -14.48
CA PRO A 40 4.25 -0.39 -14.76
C PRO A 40 3.43 -0.67 -13.50
N SER A 41 4.08 -0.98 -12.37
CA SER A 41 3.42 -1.27 -11.11
C SER A 41 2.83 0.00 -10.46
N GLY A 42 3.63 1.05 -10.34
CA GLY A 42 3.15 2.33 -9.81
C GLY A 42 2.11 2.98 -10.71
N ASP A 43 2.30 2.90 -12.04
CA ASP A 43 1.33 3.41 -13.02
C ASP A 43 0.00 2.66 -12.95
N MET A 44 0.03 1.35 -12.73
CA MET A 44 -1.17 0.54 -12.52
C MET A 44 -1.91 0.96 -11.25
N ILE A 45 -1.20 1.16 -10.12
CA ILE A 45 -1.81 1.63 -8.87
C ILE A 45 -2.52 2.96 -9.10
N VAL A 46 -1.83 3.94 -9.69
CA VAL A 46 -2.38 5.27 -9.99
C VAL A 46 -3.61 5.17 -10.89
N LYS A 47 -3.56 4.35 -11.95
CA LYS A 47 -4.68 4.13 -12.87
C LYS A 47 -5.90 3.56 -12.14
N LEU A 48 -5.70 2.54 -11.29
CA LEU A 48 -6.78 1.89 -10.56
C LEU A 48 -7.41 2.82 -9.51
N LEU A 49 -6.60 3.61 -8.78
CA LEU A 49 -7.07 4.61 -7.83
C LEU A 49 -7.92 5.68 -8.51
N LYS A 50 -7.44 6.24 -9.62
CA LYS A 50 -8.19 7.25 -10.40
C LYS A 50 -9.49 6.69 -10.97
N LYS A 51 -9.47 5.45 -11.48
CA LYS A 51 -10.68 4.77 -11.99
C LYS A 51 -11.74 4.58 -10.89
N ALA A 52 -11.30 4.38 -9.65
CA ALA A 52 -12.17 4.27 -8.47
C ALA A 52 -12.60 5.63 -7.87
N GLY A 53 -12.25 6.77 -8.50
CA GLY A 53 -12.64 8.10 -8.08
C GLY A 53 -11.75 8.72 -6.99
N ASN A 54 -10.62 8.10 -6.65
CA ASN A 54 -9.69 8.60 -5.65
C ASN A 54 -8.68 9.61 -6.23
N ASN A 55 -8.14 10.45 -5.37
CA ASN A 55 -7.07 11.39 -5.69
C ASN A 55 -5.70 10.77 -5.45
N ILE A 56 -4.70 11.28 -6.17
CA ILE A 56 -3.29 10.98 -5.94
C ILE A 56 -2.63 12.24 -5.36
N ALA A 57 -2.29 12.19 -4.09
CA ALA A 57 -1.57 13.28 -3.43
C ALA A 57 -0.15 13.40 -3.97
N SER A 58 0.55 12.26 -4.09
CA SER A 58 1.86 12.19 -4.77
C SER A 58 2.18 10.76 -5.21
N LYS A 59 3.14 10.65 -6.14
CA LYS A 59 3.79 9.40 -6.52
C LYS A 59 5.30 9.58 -6.44
N GLU A 60 5.96 8.73 -5.66
CA GLU A 60 7.40 8.76 -5.41
C GLU A 60 8.06 7.44 -5.81
N ILE A 61 9.31 7.51 -6.24
CA ILE A 61 10.17 6.35 -6.45
C ILE A 61 11.33 6.47 -5.49
N LEU A 62 11.49 5.48 -4.62
CA LEU A 62 12.54 5.43 -3.61
C LEU A 62 13.39 4.16 -3.77
N PRO A 63 14.65 4.19 -3.35
CA PRO A 63 15.43 2.97 -3.25
C PRO A 63 14.92 2.11 -2.08
N ASP A 64 15.38 0.87 -2.03
CA ASP A 64 15.14 -0.03 -0.89
C ASP A 64 16.03 0.40 0.30
N ASP A 65 15.76 1.60 0.83
CA ASP A 65 16.51 2.26 1.89
C ASP A 65 15.58 2.63 3.06
N ARG A 66 15.96 2.16 4.26
CA ARG A 66 15.14 2.34 5.46
C ARG A 66 14.97 3.81 5.86
N VAL A 67 16.02 4.62 5.72
CA VAL A 67 15.99 6.02 6.13
C VAL A 67 15.11 6.83 5.20
N MET A 68 15.26 6.63 3.89
CA MET A 68 14.46 7.32 2.88
C MET A 68 12.99 6.93 2.97
N LEU A 69 12.67 5.63 3.12
CA LEU A 69 11.30 5.15 3.31
C LEU A 69 10.67 5.73 4.57
N THR A 70 11.36 5.65 5.72
CA THR A 70 10.85 6.21 6.99
C THR A 70 10.58 7.70 6.88
N LYS A 71 11.52 8.46 6.30
CA LYS A 71 11.38 9.92 6.15
C LYS A 71 10.21 10.28 5.24
N CYS A 72 10.06 9.58 4.11
CA CYS A 72 9.00 9.85 3.14
C CYS A 72 7.62 9.50 3.71
N VAL A 73 7.47 8.31 4.29
CA VAL A 73 6.22 7.87 4.91
C VAL A 73 5.89 8.71 6.15
N GLY A 74 6.88 9.06 6.97
CA GLY A 74 6.68 9.94 8.12
C GLY A 74 6.13 11.31 7.74
N LYS A 75 6.61 11.91 6.64
CA LYS A 75 6.03 13.16 6.09
C LYS A 75 4.59 12.96 5.65
N ALA A 76 4.28 11.86 4.98
CA ALA A 76 2.93 11.55 4.53
C ALA A 76 1.96 11.32 5.70
N ILE A 77 2.42 10.70 6.78
CA ILE A 77 1.65 10.54 8.01
C ILE A 77 1.30 11.90 8.61
N GLY A 78 2.24 12.86 8.62
CA GLY A 78 2.01 14.21 9.14
C GLY A 78 1.23 15.16 8.20
N SER A 79 0.95 14.77 6.95
CA SER A 79 0.26 15.62 5.99
C SER A 79 -1.26 15.48 6.08
N GLU A 80 -1.99 16.57 6.11
CA GLU A 80 -3.46 16.56 6.06
C GLU A 80 -4.00 16.12 4.68
N ASP A 81 -3.19 16.26 3.64
CA ASP A 81 -3.56 15.95 2.26
C ASP A 81 -3.45 14.45 1.91
N VAL A 82 -3.08 13.59 2.86
CA VAL A 82 -2.90 12.15 2.63
C VAL A 82 -3.80 11.37 3.59
N ASP A 83 -4.63 10.49 3.06
CA ASP A 83 -5.46 9.56 3.82
C ASP A 83 -4.81 8.17 3.93
N ALA A 84 -4.28 7.68 2.82
CA ALA A 84 -3.70 6.35 2.73
C ALA A 84 -2.40 6.34 1.93
N ILE A 85 -1.50 5.44 2.30
CA ILE A 85 -0.17 5.30 1.71
C ILE A 85 -0.05 3.87 1.17
N ILE A 86 0.31 3.73 -0.10
CA ILE A 86 0.60 2.44 -0.72
C ILE A 86 2.08 2.40 -1.05
N VAL A 87 2.80 1.44 -0.45
CA VAL A 87 4.22 1.18 -0.76
C VAL A 87 4.32 -0.13 -1.52
N CYS A 88 4.79 -0.06 -2.75
CA CYS A 88 4.87 -1.16 -3.71
C CYS A 88 6.32 -1.54 -3.97
N GLY A 89 6.70 -2.76 -3.65
CA GLY A 89 8.06 -3.29 -3.79
C GLY A 89 8.83 -3.38 -2.47
N GLY A 90 9.99 -4.02 -2.49
CA GLY A 90 10.86 -4.24 -1.33
C GLY A 90 10.23 -5.07 -0.21
N THR A 91 9.25 -5.93 -0.53
CA THR A 91 8.52 -6.76 0.45
C THR A 91 8.94 -8.23 0.45
N GLY A 92 9.85 -8.65 -0.43
CA GLY A 92 10.29 -10.04 -0.56
C GLY A 92 11.19 -10.51 0.59
N ILE A 93 11.91 -11.59 0.36
CA ILE A 93 12.76 -12.26 1.36
C ILE A 93 14.25 -11.99 1.17
N SER A 94 14.63 -11.16 0.20
CA SER A 94 16.01 -10.74 0.01
C SER A 94 16.48 -9.85 1.17
N LEU A 95 17.77 -9.84 1.45
CA LEU A 95 18.35 -8.95 2.46
C LEU A 95 18.17 -7.46 2.12
N THR A 96 17.95 -7.15 0.85
CA THR A 96 17.67 -5.80 0.37
C THR A 96 16.19 -5.42 0.46
N ASP A 97 15.28 -6.39 0.67
CA ASP A 97 13.87 -6.12 0.89
C ASP A 97 13.64 -5.62 2.31
N VAL A 98 13.36 -4.32 2.46
CA VAL A 98 13.31 -3.66 3.77
C VAL A 98 11.96 -2.99 4.06
N THR A 99 11.05 -2.98 3.11
CA THR A 99 9.80 -2.20 3.20
C THR A 99 8.97 -2.58 4.42
N ILE A 100 8.71 -3.85 4.65
CA ILE A 100 7.85 -4.31 5.77
C ILE A 100 8.50 -4.02 7.11
N GLU A 101 9.80 -4.34 7.26
CA GLU A 101 10.56 -4.15 8.49
C GLU A 101 10.70 -2.67 8.86
N THR A 102 10.75 -1.80 7.85
CA THR A 102 10.86 -0.36 8.02
C THR A 102 9.52 0.28 8.42
N LEU A 103 8.44 -0.16 7.80
CA LEU A 103 7.15 0.54 7.95
C LEU A 103 6.24 -0.05 9.04
N ARG A 104 6.45 -1.31 9.42
CA ARG A 104 5.72 -1.92 10.54
C ARG A 104 5.76 -1.10 11.83
N PRO A 105 6.91 -0.54 12.27
CA PRO A 105 6.98 0.27 13.49
C PRO A 105 6.19 1.59 13.43
N LEU A 106 5.83 2.07 12.24
CA LEU A 106 5.01 3.28 12.07
C LEU A 106 3.50 3.01 12.21
N MET A 107 3.10 1.75 12.38
CA MET A 107 1.72 1.33 12.54
C MET A 107 1.44 1.04 14.02
N ILE A 108 0.50 1.76 14.64
CA ILE A 108 0.06 1.47 16.01
C ILE A 108 -0.80 0.20 16.09
N LYS A 109 -1.49 -0.13 15.00
CA LYS A 109 -2.23 -1.39 14.85
C LYS A 109 -1.97 -1.96 13.46
N THR A 110 -1.56 -3.22 13.40
CA THR A 110 -1.48 -3.96 12.13
C THR A 110 -2.82 -4.61 11.81
N LEU A 111 -3.04 -4.88 10.53
CA LEU A 111 -4.19 -5.60 9.99
C LEU A 111 -3.73 -6.98 9.49
N PRO A 112 -3.60 -8.00 10.37
CA PRO A 112 -3.09 -9.31 9.95
C PRO A 112 -3.90 -9.93 8.83
N GLY A 113 -5.24 -9.75 8.88
CA GLY A 113 -6.16 -10.22 7.85
C GLY A 113 -5.85 -9.70 6.44
N PHE A 114 -5.23 -8.53 6.30
CA PHE A 114 -4.79 -8.05 4.98
C PHE A 114 -3.74 -8.99 4.36
N GLY A 115 -2.69 -9.32 5.11
CA GLY A 115 -1.66 -10.25 4.65
C GLY A 115 -2.16 -11.68 4.48
N GLU A 116 -3.06 -12.14 5.34
CA GLU A 116 -3.67 -13.48 5.26
C GLU A 116 -4.53 -13.63 4.01
N LEU A 117 -5.45 -12.69 3.77
CA LEU A 117 -6.30 -12.69 2.57
C LEU A 117 -5.46 -12.54 1.30
N PHE A 118 -4.45 -11.67 1.32
CA PHE A 118 -3.57 -11.48 0.17
C PHE A 118 -2.82 -12.76 -0.18
N ARG A 119 -2.27 -13.49 0.81
CA ARG A 119 -1.59 -14.79 0.59
C ARG A 119 -2.56 -15.87 0.12
N LYS A 120 -3.77 -15.91 0.69
CA LYS A 120 -4.81 -16.84 0.23
C LYS A 120 -5.14 -16.65 -1.25
N LEU A 121 -5.41 -15.40 -1.64
CA LEU A 121 -5.70 -15.05 -3.02
C LEU A 121 -4.49 -15.30 -3.94
N SER A 122 -3.27 -15.04 -3.46
CA SER A 122 -2.03 -15.36 -4.20
C SER A 122 -1.86 -16.87 -4.38
N TYR A 123 -2.21 -17.68 -3.38
CA TYR A 123 -2.15 -19.14 -3.50
C TYR A 123 -3.07 -19.67 -4.60
N ASP A 124 -4.26 -19.07 -4.73
CA ASP A 124 -5.22 -19.45 -5.78
C ASP A 124 -4.68 -19.15 -7.21
N GLU A 125 -3.76 -18.17 -7.34
CA GLU A 125 -3.14 -17.81 -8.62
C GLU A 125 -1.82 -18.51 -8.92
N ILE A 126 -0.94 -18.64 -7.91
CA ILE A 126 0.45 -19.10 -8.09
C ILE A 126 0.82 -20.33 -7.26
N GLY A 127 -0.14 -20.95 -6.58
CA GLY A 127 0.07 -22.17 -5.80
C GLY A 127 1.05 -21.95 -4.64
N SER A 128 1.86 -22.98 -4.35
CA SER A 128 2.79 -23.00 -3.20
C SER A 128 3.85 -21.89 -3.20
N ALA A 129 4.14 -21.26 -4.34
CA ALA A 129 5.05 -20.11 -4.41
C ALA A 129 4.54 -18.93 -3.57
N ALA A 130 3.24 -18.87 -3.26
CA ALA A 130 2.64 -17.88 -2.37
C ALA A 130 3.21 -17.89 -0.94
N ILE A 131 3.92 -18.95 -0.51
CA ILE A 131 4.60 -19.01 0.79
C ILE A 131 5.62 -17.88 0.98
N MET A 132 6.22 -17.39 -0.10
CA MET A 132 7.19 -16.31 -0.09
C MET A 132 6.52 -14.93 -0.16
N THR A 133 5.20 -14.88 -0.36
CA THR A 133 4.46 -13.64 -0.53
C THR A 133 4.30 -12.93 0.81
N ARG A 134 4.82 -11.72 0.89
CA ARG A 134 4.73 -10.87 2.07
C ARG A 134 4.00 -9.58 1.73
N ALA A 135 2.96 -9.29 2.51
CA ALA A 135 2.20 -8.06 2.46
C ALA A 135 1.80 -7.64 3.88
N LEU A 136 1.68 -6.34 4.11
CA LEU A 136 1.36 -5.77 5.41
C LEU A 136 0.37 -4.63 5.22
N GLY A 137 -0.65 -4.57 6.06
CA GLY A 137 -1.54 -3.42 6.22
C GLY A 137 -1.59 -2.99 7.67
N GLY A 138 -1.81 -1.71 7.93
CA GLY A 138 -1.95 -1.19 9.28
C GLY A 138 -2.39 0.26 9.32
N VAL A 139 -2.70 0.75 10.52
CA VAL A 139 -3.11 2.13 10.76
C VAL A 139 -2.11 2.83 11.68
N THR A 140 -1.92 4.12 11.44
CA THR A 140 -1.04 5.00 12.21
C THR A 140 -1.80 5.64 13.37
N ASP A 141 -1.06 6.24 14.31
CA ASP A 141 -1.61 7.05 15.40
C ASP A 141 -2.44 8.26 14.93
N GLN A 142 -2.18 8.74 13.71
CA GLN A 142 -2.93 9.83 13.09
C GLN A 142 -4.13 9.36 12.24
N GLY A 143 -4.54 8.09 12.39
CA GLY A 143 -5.70 7.53 11.69
C GLY A 143 -5.51 7.41 10.17
N LYS A 144 -4.28 7.20 9.71
CA LYS A 144 -3.96 6.93 8.30
C LYS A 144 -3.69 5.46 8.07
N VAL A 145 -3.90 4.99 6.85
CA VAL A 145 -3.68 3.59 6.49
C VAL A 145 -2.39 3.46 5.67
N ILE A 146 -1.58 2.47 5.98
CA ILE A 146 -0.40 2.09 5.20
C ILE A 146 -0.60 0.67 4.68
N PHE A 147 -0.37 0.47 3.38
CA PHE A 147 -0.31 -0.84 2.74
C PHE A 147 1.07 -1.05 2.12
N CYS A 148 1.71 -2.17 2.45
CA CYS A 148 2.95 -2.64 1.82
C CYS A 148 2.59 -3.86 0.96
N ILE A 149 2.82 -3.78 -0.35
CA ILE A 149 2.47 -4.83 -1.31
C ILE A 149 3.64 -5.19 -2.22
N PRO A 150 3.70 -6.42 -2.74
CA PRO A 150 4.75 -6.81 -3.70
C PRO A 150 4.72 -5.98 -4.98
N GLY A 151 5.90 -5.86 -5.62
CA GLY A 151 6.10 -5.04 -6.81
C GLY A 151 5.68 -5.67 -8.14
N SER A 152 5.22 -6.92 -8.21
CA SER A 152 4.77 -7.54 -9.46
C SER A 152 3.39 -7.00 -9.89
N LEU A 153 3.17 -6.89 -11.21
CA LEU A 153 1.89 -6.42 -11.74
C LEU A 153 0.69 -7.26 -11.29
N GLN A 154 0.87 -8.59 -11.21
CA GLN A 154 -0.16 -9.50 -10.73
C GLN A 154 -0.50 -9.21 -9.28
N ALA A 155 0.51 -9.10 -8.40
CA ALA A 155 0.32 -8.80 -6.99
C ALA A 155 -0.35 -7.43 -6.78
N VAL A 156 0.06 -6.41 -7.54
CA VAL A 156 -0.56 -5.08 -7.52
C VAL A 156 -2.02 -5.16 -7.91
N ASN A 157 -2.34 -5.80 -9.04
CA ASN A 157 -3.72 -5.94 -9.48
C ASN A 157 -4.59 -6.66 -8.44
N LEU A 158 -4.06 -7.76 -7.88
CA LEU A 158 -4.74 -8.55 -6.86
C LEU A 158 -5.02 -7.72 -5.59
N ALA A 159 -3.98 -7.10 -5.02
CA ALA A 159 -4.12 -6.28 -3.81
C ALA A 159 -5.10 -5.11 -4.03
N MET A 160 -4.94 -4.38 -5.12
CA MET A 160 -5.78 -3.22 -5.42
C MET A 160 -7.24 -3.60 -5.63
N SER A 161 -7.50 -4.56 -6.54
CA SER A 161 -8.87 -4.89 -6.96
C SER A 161 -9.66 -5.69 -5.92
N LYS A 162 -8.99 -6.53 -5.13
CA LYS A 162 -9.67 -7.43 -4.18
C LYS A 162 -9.71 -6.93 -2.75
N LEU A 163 -8.77 -6.07 -2.34
CA LEU A 163 -8.61 -5.68 -0.94
C LEU A 163 -8.59 -4.16 -0.74
N ILE A 164 -7.67 -3.44 -1.37
CA ILE A 164 -7.39 -2.04 -1.03
C ILE A 164 -8.56 -1.13 -1.41
N LEU A 165 -9.02 -1.18 -2.67
CA LEU A 165 -10.06 -0.28 -3.16
C LEU A 165 -11.40 -0.45 -2.43
N SER A 166 -11.73 -1.67 -2.02
CA SER A 166 -12.99 -1.97 -1.34
C SER A 166 -12.99 -1.65 0.16
N GLU A 167 -11.82 -1.69 0.81
CA GLU A 167 -11.77 -1.65 2.28
C GLU A 167 -11.12 -0.39 2.86
N THR A 168 -10.33 0.38 2.09
CA THR A 168 -9.59 1.53 2.64
C THR A 168 -10.51 2.55 3.30
N GLY A 169 -11.63 2.90 2.69
CA GLY A 169 -12.58 3.86 3.28
C GLY A 169 -13.18 3.34 4.58
N HIS A 170 -13.51 2.06 4.65
CA HIS A 170 -14.03 1.39 5.84
C HIS A 170 -12.99 1.36 6.97
N ILE A 171 -11.75 0.99 6.65
CA ILE A 171 -10.64 1.00 7.61
C ILE A 171 -10.41 2.42 8.16
N LEU A 172 -10.37 3.43 7.29
CA LEU A 172 -10.18 4.83 7.70
C LEU A 172 -11.29 5.35 8.59
N LYS A 173 -12.54 4.99 8.31
CA LYS A 173 -13.67 5.34 9.17
C LYS A 173 -13.40 4.85 10.59
N HIS A 174 -13.12 3.57 10.78
CA HIS A 174 -12.84 3.01 12.10
C HIS A 174 -11.56 3.52 12.75
N ALA A 175 -10.50 3.75 11.95
CA ALA A 175 -9.24 4.27 12.47
C ALA A 175 -9.35 5.69 13.04
N ARG A 176 -10.38 6.45 12.61
CA ARG A 176 -10.64 7.84 13.02
C ARG A 176 -11.79 7.99 14.02
N GLU A 177 -12.50 6.91 14.34
CA GLU A 177 -13.50 6.91 15.42
C GLU A 177 -12.82 7.14 16.77
N LYS A 178 -13.37 8.09 17.55
CA LYS A 178 -12.87 8.45 18.89
C LYS A 178 -13.68 7.71 19.95
#